data_6c344c1e7cef987f4210a2edd0224a6a
#
_entry.id   6c344c1e7cef987f4210a2edd0224a6a
#
_cell.length_a   1.000
_cell.length_b   1.000
_cell.length_c   1.000
_cell.angle_alpha   90.00
_cell.angle_beta   90.00
_cell.angle_gamma   90.00
#
_symmetry.space_group_name_H-M   'P 1'
#
loop_
_entity.id
_entity.type
_entity.pdbx_description
1 polymer ?
#
loop_
_entity_poly.entity_id
_entity_poly.type
_entity_poly.pdbx_seq_one_letter_code
_entity_poly.pdbx_strand_id
1 'polypeptide(L)'
;TLNCKLSKDRSGSLARESVVQKSQLLIATEIKEISARGNRSKTLLNLASAIELKWVEELFPDDITTNLECKYDPGPKRIEAFKIKRFRDLEVKREHESKVDPKAAGLALAKACLHDWFKPKSFDNNIKQQILRLNWICVARPDLEFPPFDENAVLRCLAKAFEGMTLAKQAVVANVKPSFRKHMPEAQWEWLDEFAPNTIDWPNDQPKKLHYPESPTDRNGKIIPVELHVKLHECFRLDKHPVICERHIVRFKLLTPKNKKIDFCD
;
A
#
# COMPACT_ATOMS: atom_id res chain seq x y z
N THR A 1 -33.91 14.56 -0.75
CA THR A 1 -33.87 13.36 -1.60
C THR A 1 -32.94 12.35 -0.95
N LEU A 2 -33.39 11.15 -0.64
CA LEU A 2 -32.60 10.10 -0.03
C LEU A 2 -31.73 9.46 -1.10
N ASN A 3 -30.40 9.41 -0.88
CA ASN A 3 -29.49 8.67 -1.73
C ASN A 3 -29.41 7.23 -1.25
N CYS A 4 -29.66 6.29 -2.15
CA CYS A 4 -29.64 4.86 -1.90
C CYS A 4 -28.44 4.22 -2.58
N LYS A 5 -27.76 3.30 -1.88
CA LYS A 5 -26.80 2.41 -2.50
C LYS A 5 -27.53 1.26 -3.18
N LEU A 6 -27.10 0.90 -4.35
CA LEU A 6 -27.61 -0.22 -5.16
C LEU A 6 -26.51 -1.24 -5.35
N SER A 7 -26.88 -2.45 -5.75
CA SER A 7 -25.88 -3.48 -6.15
C SER A 7 -25.01 -3.02 -7.32
N LYS A 8 -23.81 -3.62 -7.46
CA LYS A 8 -22.79 -3.29 -8.47
C LYS A 8 -22.27 -1.86 -8.35
N ASP A 9 -22.03 -1.39 -7.11
CA ASP A 9 -21.51 -0.06 -6.76
C ASP A 9 -22.28 1.13 -7.38
N ARG A 10 -23.53 0.91 -7.73
CA ARG A 10 -24.40 1.96 -8.24
C ARG A 10 -25.05 2.74 -7.11
N SER A 11 -25.50 3.93 -7.41
CA SER A 11 -26.29 4.76 -6.50
C SER A 11 -27.48 5.34 -7.23
N GLY A 12 -28.57 5.57 -6.48
CA GLY A 12 -29.77 6.21 -7.01
C GLY A 12 -30.38 7.13 -5.96
N SER A 13 -31.22 8.05 -6.40
CA SER A 13 -31.97 8.92 -5.51
C SER A 13 -33.42 8.46 -5.47
N LEU A 14 -33.99 8.35 -4.29
CA LEU A 14 -35.40 8.05 -4.11
C LEU A 14 -36.27 9.24 -4.60
N ALA A 15 -37.37 8.97 -5.28
CA ALA A 15 -38.30 9.97 -5.70
C ALA A 15 -38.83 10.76 -4.48
N ARG A 16 -39.07 12.08 -4.65
CA ARG A 16 -39.50 12.97 -3.55
C ARG A 16 -40.86 12.58 -2.99
N GLU A 17 -41.70 12.05 -3.84
CA GLU A 17 -43.07 11.63 -3.56
C GLU A 17 -43.12 10.28 -2.83
N SER A 18 -41.99 9.60 -2.70
CA SER A 18 -41.92 8.30 -2.03
C SER A 18 -42.25 8.42 -0.54
N VAL A 19 -43.09 7.54 -0.04
CA VAL A 19 -43.46 7.45 1.39
C VAL A 19 -42.39 6.70 2.23
N VAL A 20 -41.47 5.98 1.59
CA VAL A 20 -40.45 5.13 2.26
C VAL A 20 -39.11 5.86 2.50
N GLN A 21 -39.17 7.13 2.89
CA GLN A 21 -37.96 7.95 3.07
C GLN A 21 -37.13 7.63 4.31
N LYS A 22 -37.67 6.88 5.27
CA LYS A 22 -37.00 6.54 6.55
C LYS A 22 -36.57 5.07 6.63
N SER A 23 -36.87 4.27 5.61
CA SER A 23 -36.52 2.85 5.62
C SER A 23 -35.04 2.65 5.36
N GLN A 24 -34.41 1.73 6.11
CA GLN A 24 -33.01 1.35 5.90
C GLN A 24 -32.85 0.46 4.65
N LEU A 25 -33.85 -0.37 4.37
CA LEU A 25 -33.89 -1.23 3.19
C LEU A 25 -35.17 -0.96 2.41
N LEU A 26 -35.02 -0.90 1.11
CA LEU A 26 -36.14 -0.73 0.19
C LEU A 26 -35.89 -1.52 -1.09
N ILE A 27 -36.97 -1.85 -1.77
CA ILE A 27 -36.98 -2.36 -3.14
C ILE A 27 -37.65 -1.32 -4.03
N ALA A 28 -37.04 -1.00 -5.17
CA ALA A 28 -37.61 -0.15 -6.19
C ALA A 28 -37.95 -0.99 -7.41
N THR A 29 -39.20 -1.00 -7.81
CA THR A 29 -39.68 -1.77 -8.97
C THR A 29 -39.50 -1.00 -10.28
N GLU A 30 -39.30 0.32 -10.21
CA GLU A 30 -39.02 1.17 -11.36
C GLU A 30 -37.78 1.99 -11.15
N ILE A 31 -36.84 1.92 -12.10
CA ILE A 31 -35.60 2.70 -12.13
C ILE A 31 -35.60 3.56 -13.39
N LYS A 32 -35.54 4.88 -13.24
CA LYS A 32 -35.44 5.83 -14.36
C LYS A 32 -34.08 6.49 -14.38
N GLU A 33 -33.44 6.51 -15.54
CA GLU A 33 -32.25 7.33 -15.76
C GLU A 33 -32.65 8.67 -16.37
N ILE A 34 -32.35 9.75 -15.67
CA ILE A 34 -32.64 11.12 -16.11
C ILE A 34 -31.32 11.74 -16.53
N SER A 35 -31.26 12.17 -17.80
CA SER A 35 -30.10 12.92 -18.31
C SER A 35 -30.11 14.32 -17.66
N ALA A 36 -29.06 14.62 -16.89
CA ALA A 36 -28.83 15.95 -16.33
C ALA A 36 -27.91 16.76 -17.24
N ARG A 37 -28.02 18.10 -17.20
CA ARG A 37 -27.14 19.00 -17.93
C ARG A 37 -25.67 18.69 -17.59
N GLY A 38 -24.83 18.46 -18.60
CA GLY A 38 -23.40 18.20 -18.42
C GLY A 38 -22.99 16.71 -18.43
N ASN A 39 -23.66 15.86 -19.20
CA ASN A 39 -23.29 14.44 -19.41
C ASN A 39 -23.29 13.55 -18.15
N ARG A 40 -24.02 13.96 -17.09
CA ARG A 40 -24.23 13.16 -15.88
C ARG A 40 -25.64 12.60 -15.89
N SER A 41 -25.78 11.26 -15.92
CA SER A 41 -27.06 10.61 -15.69
C SER A 41 -27.36 10.55 -14.18
N LYS A 42 -28.60 10.77 -13.81
CA LYS A 42 -29.09 10.60 -12.43
C LYS A 42 -30.08 9.44 -12.42
N THR A 43 -29.81 8.44 -11.60
CA THR A 43 -30.72 7.31 -11.39
C THR A 43 -31.79 7.68 -10.37
N LEU A 44 -33.07 7.65 -10.77
CA LEU A 44 -34.21 7.89 -9.91
C LEU A 44 -34.90 6.55 -9.62
N LEU A 45 -35.17 6.32 -8.33
CA LEU A 45 -35.88 5.13 -7.84
C LEU A 45 -37.35 5.48 -7.59
N ASN A 46 -38.23 4.88 -8.38
CA ASN A 46 -39.67 5.06 -8.26
C ASN A 46 -40.33 3.77 -7.75
N LEU A 47 -41.59 3.89 -7.34
CA LEU A 47 -42.38 2.77 -6.84
C LEU A 47 -41.63 1.92 -5.82
N ALA A 48 -41.09 2.61 -4.80
CA ALA A 48 -40.30 1.99 -3.77
C ALA A 48 -41.16 1.50 -2.60
N SER A 49 -40.87 0.30 -2.09
CA SER A 49 -41.47 -0.30 -0.91
C SER A 49 -40.42 -0.56 0.13
N ALA A 50 -40.74 -0.32 1.40
CA ALA A 50 -39.91 -0.72 2.53
C ALA A 50 -39.90 -2.25 2.65
N ILE A 51 -38.73 -2.81 2.94
CA ILE A 51 -38.59 -4.23 3.20
C ILE A 51 -37.82 -4.49 4.50
N GLU A 52 -38.04 -5.64 5.10
CA GLU A 52 -37.30 -6.10 6.26
C GLU A 52 -36.17 -7.02 5.82
N LEU A 53 -35.02 -6.94 6.50
CA LEU A 53 -33.88 -7.80 6.24
C LEU A 53 -34.25 -9.29 6.34
N LYS A 54 -35.14 -9.62 7.30
CA LYS A 54 -35.62 -10.99 7.50
C LYS A 54 -36.24 -11.59 6.24
N TRP A 55 -37.01 -10.80 5.47
CA TRP A 55 -37.60 -11.30 4.22
C TRP A 55 -36.54 -11.58 3.16
N VAL A 56 -35.48 -10.78 3.11
CA VAL A 56 -34.36 -11.03 2.20
C VAL A 56 -33.62 -12.30 2.59
N GLU A 57 -33.43 -12.53 3.91
CA GLU A 57 -32.78 -13.74 4.45
C GLU A 57 -33.60 -15.02 4.18
N GLU A 58 -34.92 -14.93 4.29
CA GLU A 58 -35.82 -16.06 4.03
C GLU A 58 -35.93 -16.40 2.53
N LEU A 59 -35.98 -15.38 1.67
CA LEU A 59 -36.16 -15.59 0.23
C LEU A 59 -34.87 -15.90 -0.52
N PHE A 60 -33.72 -15.41 -0.02
CA PHE A 60 -32.42 -15.49 -0.68
C PHE A 60 -31.29 -15.88 0.29
N PRO A 61 -31.41 -17.02 1.00
CA PRO A 61 -30.43 -17.40 2.03
C PRO A 61 -29.02 -17.57 1.47
N ASP A 62 -28.88 -18.07 0.24
CA ASP A 62 -27.59 -18.32 -0.41
C ASP A 62 -26.88 -17.03 -0.89
N ASP A 63 -27.63 -15.93 -1.03
CA ASP A 63 -27.09 -14.61 -1.44
C ASP A 63 -26.67 -13.75 -0.23
N ILE A 64 -26.86 -14.24 1.00
CA ILE A 64 -26.48 -13.53 2.23
C ILE A 64 -25.11 -14.01 2.71
N THR A 65 -24.21 -13.08 2.89
CA THR A 65 -22.90 -13.31 3.51
C THR A 65 -22.74 -12.50 4.78
N THR A 66 -22.06 -13.05 5.77
CA THR A 66 -21.73 -12.35 7.01
C THR A 66 -20.23 -12.42 7.22
N ASN A 67 -19.57 -11.26 7.26
CA ASN A 67 -18.12 -11.14 7.40
C ASN A 67 -17.76 -10.24 8.59
N LEU A 68 -16.66 -10.56 9.25
CA LEU A 68 -16.02 -9.67 10.22
C LEU A 68 -15.01 -8.79 9.49
N GLU A 69 -15.15 -7.50 9.60
CA GLU A 69 -14.23 -6.53 9.00
C GLU A 69 -13.64 -5.62 10.06
N CYS A 70 -12.34 -5.38 9.94
CA CYS A 70 -11.63 -4.41 10.76
C CYS A 70 -11.31 -3.18 9.92
N LYS A 71 -11.62 -2.00 10.45
CA LYS A 71 -11.29 -0.71 9.82
C LYS A 71 -10.53 0.18 10.80
N TYR A 72 -9.57 0.91 10.28
CA TYR A 72 -8.89 1.95 11.05
C TYR A 72 -9.76 3.21 11.12
N ASP A 73 -10.02 3.69 12.34
CA ASP A 73 -10.66 4.98 12.56
C ASP A 73 -9.60 6.03 12.92
N PRO A 74 -9.41 7.07 12.08
CA PRO A 74 -8.40 8.10 12.30
C PRO A 74 -8.73 9.05 13.46
N GLY A 75 -10.00 9.18 13.84
CA GLY A 75 -10.41 10.02 14.97
C GLY A 75 -9.85 9.51 16.29
N PRO A 76 -10.27 8.34 16.80
CA PRO A 76 -9.72 7.74 18.00
C PRO A 76 -8.38 7.02 17.76
N LYS A 77 -7.89 6.94 16.51
CA LYS A 77 -6.64 6.27 16.08
C LYS A 77 -6.56 4.80 16.52
N ARG A 78 -7.66 4.09 16.30
CA ARG A 78 -7.80 2.69 16.68
C ARG A 78 -8.47 1.87 15.57
N ILE A 79 -8.38 0.55 15.73
CA ILE A 79 -9.14 -0.39 14.91
C ILE A 79 -10.53 -0.55 15.52
N GLU A 80 -11.53 -0.51 14.68
CA GLU A 80 -12.90 -0.87 14.98
C GLU A 80 -13.29 -2.11 14.18
N ALA A 81 -13.93 -3.09 14.84
CA ALA A 81 -14.41 -4.30 14.22
C ALA A 81 -15.92 -4.21 14.01
N PHE A 82 -16.35 -4.68 12.85
CA PHE A 82 -17.76 -4.69 12.46
C PHE A 82 -18.13 -6.07 11.93
N LYS A 83 -19.29 -6.55 12.34
CA LYS A 83 -19.99 -7.66 11.71
C LYS A 83 -20.85 -7.09 10.61
N ILE A 84 -20.48 -7.36 9.36
CA ILE A 84 -21.17 -6.82 8.19
C ILE A 84 -21.92 -7.95 7.50
N LYS A 85 -23.22 -7.76 7.35
CA LYS A 85 -24.09 -8.64 6.57
C LYS A 85 -24.30 -8.01 5.20
N ARG A 86 -24.07 -8.79 4.14
CA ARG A 86 -24.26 -8.36 2.76
C ARG A 86 -25.27 -9.26 2.06
N PHE A 87 -26.12 -8.62 1.29
CA PHE A 87 -26.91 -9.28 0.25
C PHE A 87 -26.13 -9.13 -1.07
N ARG A 88 -25.51 -10.19 -1.56
CA ARG A 88 -24.53 -10.14 -2.65
C ARG A 88 -23.39 -9.16 -2.34
N ASP A 89 -23.32 -8.04 -3.05
CA ASP A 89 -22.34 -6.97 -2.86
C ASP A 89 -22.86 -5.79 -2.00
N LEU A 90 -24.17 -5.76 -1.72
CA LEU A 90 -24.81 -4.66 -0.98
C LEU A 90 -24.74 -4.89 0.53
N GLU A 91 -24.12 -3.96 1.25
CA GLU A 91 -24.13 -3.96 2.72
C GLU A 91 -25.55 -3.63 3.22
N VAL A 92 -26.18 -4.61 3.87
CA VAL A 92 -27.57 -4.51 4.39
C VAL A 92 -27.62 -4.32 5.90
N LYS A 93 -26.60 -4.73 6.63
CA LYS A 93 -26.49 -4.53 8.08
C LYS A 93 -25.03 -4.39 8.51
N ARG A 94 -24.79 -3.46 9.42
CA ARG A 94 -23.50 -3.28 10.08
C ARG A 94 -23.72 -3.20 11.60
N GLU A 95 -23.06 -4.06 12.33
CA GLU A 95 -23.06 -4.07 13.78
C GLU A 95 -21.65 -3.94 14.29
N HIS A 96 -21.46 -3.16 15.36
CA HIS A 96 -20.16 -3.07 16.01
C HIS A 96 -19.84 -4.40 16.72
N GLU A 97 -18.63 -4.91 16.50
CA GLU A 97 -18.16 -6.17 17.11
C GLU A 97 -17.09 -5.85 18.15
N SER A 98 -17.24 -6.37 19.34
CA SER A 98 -16.27 -6.16 20.44
C SER A 98 -15.01 -7.00 20.26
N LYS A 99 -15.11 -8.15 19.61
CA LYS A 99 -14.00 -9.07 19.39
C LYS A 99 -13.31 -8.73 18.07
N VAL A 100 -12.06 -8.27 18.17
CA VAL A 100 -11.22 -7.94 17.01
C VAL A 100 -10.39 -9.15 16.62
N ASP A 101 -10.47 -9.58 15.35
CA ASP A 101 -9.56 -10.60 14.84
C ASP A 101 -8.13 -10.04 14.73
N PRO A 102 -7.12 -10.72 15.37
CA PRO A 102 -5.75 -10.21 15.42
C PRO A 102 -5.11 -9.97 14.04
N LYS A 103 -5.37 -10.86 13.07
CA LYS A 103 -4.81 -10.75 11.72
C LYS A 103 -5.49 -9.65 10.92
N ALA A 104 -6.83 -9.56 11.00
CA ALA A 104 -7.59 -8.50 10.35
C ALA A 104 -7.24 -7.12 10.92
N ALA A 105 -7.02 -7.00 12.23
CA ALA A 105 -6.55 -5.78 12.86
C ALA A 105 -5.17 -5.37 12.35
N GLY A 106 -4.22 -6.31 12.32
CA GLY A 106 -2.87 -6.07 11.79
C GLY A 106 -2.90 -5.59 10.34
N LEU A 107 -3.73 -6.22 9.51
CA LEU A 107 -3.90 -5.82 8.10
C LEU A 107 -4.51 -4.41 7.97
N ALA A 108 -5.51 -4.08 8.78
CA ALA A 108 -6.12 -2.76 8.76
C ALA A 108 -5.16 -1.65 9.21
N LEU A 109 -4.33 -1.91 10.24
CA LEU A 109 -3.26 -1.00 10.65
C LEU A 109 -2.19 -0.86 9.56
N ALA A 110 -1.81 -1.95 8.91
CA ALA A 110 -0.83 -1.91 7.82
C ALA A 110 -1.31 -1.06 6.63
N LYS A 111 -2.57 -1.21 6.23
CA LYS A 111 -3.21 -0.35 5.22
C LYS A 111 -3.21 1.11 5.64
N ALA A 112 -3.56 1.42 6.90
CA ALA A 112 -3.54 2.77 7.42
C ALA A 112 -2.11 3.36 7.41
N CYS A 113 -1.10 2.56 7.70
CA CYS A 113 0.31 2.96 7.61
C CYS A 113 0.72 3.29 6.16
N LEU A 114 0.32 2.49 5.17
CA LEU A 114 0.59 2.75 3.75
C LEU A 114 -0.14 4.00 3.22
N HIS A 115 -1.26 4.37 3.81
CA HIS A 115 -1.96 5.63 3.54
C HIS A 115 -1.41 6.83 4.34
N ASP A 116 -0.21 6.72 4.93
CA ASP A 116 0.48 7.78 5.68
C ASP A 116 -0.27 8.34 6.90
N TRP A 117 -1.24 7.59 7.47
CA TRP A 117 -1.96 8.00 8.67
C TRP A 117 -1.08 7.98 9.93
N PHE A 118 -0.06 7.10 9.93
CA PHE A 118 1.02 7.03 10.91
C PHE A 118 2.19 6.24 10.33
N LYS A 119 3.36 6.32 11.01
CA LYS A 119 4.56 5.61 10.58
C LYS A 119 5.27 4.94 11.75
N PRO A 120 5.63 3.66 11.66
CA PRO A 120 6.45 3.00 12.67
C PRO A 120 7.84 3.65 12.77
N LYS A 121 8.32 3.89 13.99
CA LYS A 121 9.68 4.45 14.20
C LYS A 121 10.77 3.54 13.64
N SER A 122 10.55 2.23 13.69
CA SER A 122 11.49 1.22 13.18
C SER A 122 11.48 1.06 11.66
N PHE A 123 10.50 1.66 10.93
CA PHE A 123 10.48 1.75 9.48
C PHE A 123 11.39 2.90 9.03
N ASP A 124 12.69 2.68 9.21
CA ASP A 124 13.75 3.65 9.03
C ASP A 124 14.35 3.62 7.60
N ASN A 125 15.36 4.43 7.39
CA ASN A 125 16.06 4.49 6.11
C ASN A 125 16.76 3.18 5.74
N ASN A 126 17.11 2.33 6.72
CA ASN A 126 17.72 1.04 6.43
C ASN A 126 16.74 0.10 5.75
N ILE A 127 15.49 0.00 6.26
CA ILE A 127 14.44 -0.78 5.60
C ILE A 127 14.16 -0.24 4.21
N LYS A 128 14.06 1.10 4.05
CA LYS A 128 13.85 1.70 2.73
C LYS A 128 14.98 1.34 1.76
N GLN A 129 16.23 1.41 2.20
CA GLN A 129 17.36 1.01 1.37
C GLN A 129 17.34 -0.47 1.01
N GLN A 130 16.96 -1.35 1.94
CA GLN A 130 16.80 -2.78 1.64
C GLN A 130 15.74 -3.02 0.55
N ILE A 131 14.60 -2.33 0.62
CA ILE A 131 13.55 -2.41 -0.40
C ILE A 131 14.06 -1.95 -1.76
N LEU A 132 14.75 -0.80 -1.83
CA LEU A 132 15.29 -0.25 -3.07
C LEU A 132 16.34 -1.17 -3.70
N ARG A 133 17.27 -1.69 -2.89
CA ARG A 133 18.32 -2.63 -3.31
C ARG A 133 17.69 -3.91 -3.89
N LEU A 134 16.73 -4.47 -3.15
CA LEU A 134 16.08 -5.71 -3.56
C LEU A 134 15.28 -5.52 -4.86
N ASN A 135 14.53 -4.43 -5.00
CA ASN A 135 13.80 -4.16 -6.23
C ASN A 135 14.72 -3.89 -7.42
N TRP A 136 15.87 -3.25 -7.18
CA TRP A 136 16.87 -3.03 -8.22
C TRP A 136 17.52 -4.33 -8.68
N ILE A 137 17.95 -5.22 -7.75
CA ILE A 137 18.58 -6.49 -8.09
C ILE A 137 17.65 -7.45 -8.83
N CYS A 138 16.34 -7.44 -8.51
CA CYS A 138 15.34 -8.24 -9.22
C CYS A 138 15.34 -7.96 -10.73
N VAL A 139 15.66 -6.73 -11.14
CA VAL A 139 15.74 -6.34 -12.55
C VAL A 139 17.16 -6.51 -13.10
N ALA A 140 18.18 -6.21 -12.29
CA ALA A 140 19.58 -6.32 -12.70
C ALA A 140 20.03 -7.77 -12.88
N ARG A 141 19.52 -8.70 -12.04
CA ARG A 141 19.84 -10.13 -12.04
C ARG A 141 18.58 -10.97 -11.84
N PRO A 142 17.70 -11.04 -12.85
CA PRO A 142 16.49 -11.86 -12.77
C PRO A 142 16.77 -13.35 -12.62
N ASP A 143 17.97 -13.79 -13.02
CA ASP A 143 18.48 -15.16 -12.86
C ASP A 143 18.65 -15.60 -11.40
N LEU A 144 18.78 -14.66 -10.45
CA LEU A 144 18.89 -14.95 -9.03
C LEU A 144 17.55 -15.12 -8.31
N GLU A 145 16.45 -14.92 -9.02
CA GLU A 145 15.07 -15.16 -8.55
C GLU A 145 14.75 -14.52 -7.18
N PHE A 146 15.25 -13.31 -6.94
CA PHE A 146 14.90 -12.56 -5.74
C PHE A 146 13.40 -12.23 -5.70
N PRO A 147 12.72 -12.41 -4.55
CA PRO A 147 11.32 -12.01 -4.43
C PRO A 147 11.23 -10.47 -4.41
N PRO A 148 10.44 -9.84 -5.30
CA PRO A 148 10.32 -8.39 -5.33
C PRO A 148 9.69 -7.87 -4.04
N PHE A 149 10.12 -6.69 -3.61
CA PHE A 149 9.55 -6.01 -2.45
C PHE A 149 8.53 -4.96 -2.91
N ASP A 150 7.44 -5.44 -3.52
CA ASP A 150 6.33 -4.63 -3.96
C ASP A 150 5.47 -4.11 -2.78
N GLU A 151 4.47 -3.28 -3.06
CA GLU A 151 3.56 -2.74 -2.06
C GLU A 151 2.83 -3.84 -1.28
N ASN A 152 2.47 -4.94 -1.95
CA ASN A 152 1.82 -6.08 -1.30
C ASN A 152 2.77 -6.82 -0.35
N ALA A 153 4.06 -6.93 -0.69
CA ALA A 153 5.07 -7.50 0.20
C ALA A 153 5.27 -6.62 1.44
N VAL A 154 5.36 -5.31 1.25
CA VAL A 154 5.42 -4.34 2.36
C VAL A 154 4.17 -4.45 3.24
N LEU A 155 2.99 -4.50 2.63
CA LEU A 155 1.72 -4.67 3.34
C LEU A 155 1.72 -5.95 4.20
N ARG A 156 2.14 -7.09 3.63
CA ARG A 156 2.22 -8.36 4.37
C ARG A 156 3.18 -8.29 5.56
N CYS A 157 4.36 -7.68 5.36
CA CYS A 157 5.36 -7.52 6.43
C CYS A 157 4.83 -6.63 7.56
N LEU A 158 4.19 -5.52 7.24
CA LEU A 158 3.57 -4.62 8.21
C LEU A 158 2.40 -5.30 8.93
N ALA A 159 1.51 -5.98 8.19
CA ALA A 159 0.37 -6.69 8.76
C ALA A 159 0.81 -7.75 9.78
N LYS A 160 1.88 -8.48 9.45
CA LYS A 160 2.46 -9.46 10.37
C LYS A 160 3.09 -8.82 11.61
N ALA A 161 3.76 -7.68 11.45
CA ALA A 161 4.35 -6.93 12.56
C ALA A 161 3.29 -6.33 13.50
N PHE A 162 2.11 -6.00 12.98
CA PHE A 162 1.02 -5.38 13.74
C PHE A 162 -0.04 -6.38 14.20
N GLU A 163 0.15 -7.68 13.97
CA GLU A 163 -0.81 -8.72 14.38
C GLU A 163 -1.14 -8.62 15.87
N GLY A 164 -2.43 -8.55 16.20
CA GLY A 164 -2.93 -8.40 17.57
C GLY A 164 -2.93 -6.97 18.12
N MET A 165 -2.40 -5.99 17.38
CA MET A 165 -2.46 -4.57 17.77
C MET A 165 -3.80 -3.96 17.33
N THR A 166 -4.34 -3.08 18.16
CA THR A 166 -5.61 -2.38 17.87
C THR A 166 -5.49 -0.87 17.87
N LEU A 167 -4.36 -0.32 18.32
CA LEU A 167 -4.13 1.11 18.45
C LEU A 167 -2.94 1.55 17.60
N ALA A 168 -3.05 2.69 16.91
CA ALA A 168 -1.94 3.26 16.13
C ALA A 168 -0.69 3.50 16.97
N LYS A 169 -0.83 3.90 18.24
CA LYS A 169 0.31 4.10 19.14
C LYS A 169 1.15 2.84 19.36
N GLN A 170 0.51 1.65 19.35
CA GLN A 170 1.23 0.37 19.46
C GLN A 170 2.03 0.12 18.17
N ALA A 171 1.42 0.35 17.01
CA ALA A 171 2.06 0.18 15.70
C ALA A 171 3.22 1.18 15.49
N VAL A 172 3.12 2.41 16.01
CA VAL A 172 4.20 3.42 15.92
C VAL A 172 5.47 2.97 16.64
N VAL A 173 5.35 2.27 17.76
CA VAL A 173 6.50 1.78 18.55
C VAL A 173 6.88 0.34 18.20
N ALA A 174 6.10 -0.33 17.37
CA ALA A 174 6.36 -1.71 16.97
C ALA A 174 7.71 -1.86 16.21
N ASN A 175 8.42 -2.95 16.48
CA ASN A 175 9.61 -3.30 15.71
C ASN A 175 9.21 -4.10 14.47
N VAL A 176 9.22 -3.45 13.31
CA VAL A 176 8.85 -4.10 12.04
C VAL A 176 10.02 -4.85 11.39
N LYS A 177 11.27 -4.59 11.78
CA LYS A 177 12.49 -5.16 11.16
C LYS A 177 12.48 -6.68 11.05
N PRO A 178 12.06 -7.46 12.08
CA PRO A 178 12.03 -8.91 11.97
C PRO A 178 11.06 -9.44 10.90
N SER A 179 9.93 -8.76 10.69
CA SER A 179 8.97 -9.14 9.66
C SER A 179 9.51 -8.89 8.25
N PHE A 180 10.25 -7.79 8.08
CA PHE A 180 10.94 -7.49 6.82
C PHE A 180 12.10 -8.46 6.55
N ARG A 181 12.88 -8.83 7.59
CA ARG A 181 13.95 -9.82 7.44
C ARG A 181 13.45 -11.20 7.01
N LYS A 182 12.25 -11.57 7.43
CA LYS A 182 11.60 -12.85 7.06
C LYS A 182 10.99 -12.86 5.65
N HIS A 183 11.12 -11.79 4.88
CA HIS A 183 10.60 -11.73 3.51
C HIS A 183 11.28 -12.74 2.59
N MET A 184 12.57 -12.99 2.80
CA MET A 184 13.36 -13.96 2.06
C MET A 184 14.32 -14.72 2.97
N PRO A 185 14.88 -15.87 2.51
CA PRO A 185 15.88 -16.66 3.25
C PRO A 185 17.16 -15.85 3.55
N GLU A 186 17.86 -16.22 4.62
CA GLU A 186 19.10 -15.55 5.05
C GLU A 186 20.18 -15.55 3.97
N ALA A 187 20.35 -16.68 3.26
CA ALA A 187 21.32 -16.78 2.15
C ALA A 187 21.05 -15.73 1.04
N GLN A 188 19.79 -15.43 0.75
CA GLN A 188 19.47 -14.37 -0.23
C GLN A 188 19.78 -12.98 0.30
N TRP A 189 19.74 -12.76 1.63
CA TRP A 189 20.20 -11.49 2.21
C TRP A 189 21.71 -11.32 2.07
N GLU A 190 22.49 -12.39 2.23
CA GLU A 190 23.95 -12.40 1.98
C GLU A 190 24.24 -12.08 0.51
N TRP A 191 23.55 -12.73 -0.43
CA TRP A 191 23.68 -12.41 -1.86
C TRP A 191 23.26 -10.97 -2.18
N LEU A 192 22.21 -10.44 -1.54
CA LEU A 192 21.85 -9.04 -1.71
C LEU A 192 22.97 -8.11 -1.25
N ASP A 193 23.65 -8.43 -0.15
CA ASP A 193 24.77 -7.63 0.36
C ASP A 193 26.00 -7.72 -0.55
N GLU A 194 26.20 -8.85 -1.22
CA GLU A 194 27.29 -9.06 -2.19
C GLU A 194 27.01 -8.35 -3.53
N PHE A 195 25.85 -8.62 -4.16
CA PHE A 195 25.56 -8.12 -5.51
C PHE A 195 25.02 -6.70 -5.55
N ALA A 196 24.33 -6.26 -4.52
CA ALA A 196 23.78 -4.92 -4.39
C ALA A 196 24.15 -4.30 -3.03
N PRO A 197 25.44 -4.02 -2.74
CA PRO A 197 25.88 -3.53 -1.44
C PRO A 197 25.31 -2.14 -1.10
N ASN A 198 25.23 -1.82 0.20
CA ASN A 198 24.85 -0.47 0.66
C ASN A 198 25.95 0.57 0.43
N THR A 199 27.20 0.12 0.50
CA THR A 199 28.38 0.96 0.42
C THR A 199 29.43 0.27 -0.46
N ILE A 200 30.33 1.06 -1.00
CA ILE A 200 31.54 0.54 -1.66
C ILE A 200 32.77 1.09 -0.94
N ASP A 201 33.83 0.30 -0.93
CA ASP A 201 35.12 0.74 -0.42
C ASP A 201 35.66 1.87 -1.27
N TRP A 202 36.28 2.86 -0.61
CA TRP A 202 36.83 4.03 -1.29
C TRP A 202 38.31 4.18 -0.93
N PRO A 203 39.18 4.42 -1.91
CA PRO A 203 40.62 4.50 -1.65
C PRO A 203 40.96 5.56 -0.59
N ASN A 204 41.63 5.13 0.47
CA ASN A 204 42.10 6.00 1.56
C ASN A 204 41.05 6.86 2.26
N ASP A 205 39.78 6.39 2.28
CA ASP A 205 38.66 7.11 2.90
C ASP A 205 37.62 6.12 3.46
N GLN A 206 36.57 6.66 4.10
CA GLN A 206 35.45 5.87 4.58
C GLN A 206 34.63 5.31 3.40
N PRO A 207 34.02 4.12 3.55
CA PRO A 207 33.15 3.55 2.54
C PRO A 207 32.07 4.56 2.10
N LYS A 208 31.84 4.64 0.80
CA LYS A 208 30.86 5.56 0.21
C LYS A 208 29.52 4.87 0.03
N LYS A 209 28.45 5.58 0.41
CA LYS A 209 27.09 5.08 0.32
C LYS A 209 26.60 5.09 -1.13
N LEU A 210 26.01 3.97 -1.56
CA LEU A 210 25.30 3.84 -2.83
C LEU A 210 23.85 4.31 -2.71
N HIS A 211 23.35 4.96 -3.75
CA HIS A 211 21.99 5.44 -3.84
C HIS A 211 21.24 4.68 -4.93
N TYR A 212 20.38 3.78 -4.50
CA TYR A 212 19.53 2.99 -5.38
C TYR A 212 18.31 3.82 -5.80
N PRO A 213 17.87 3.73 -7.06
CA PRO A 213 16.74 4.50 -7.56
C PRO A 213 15.42 3.98 -6.95
N GLU A 214 14.41 4.85 -6.84
CA GLU A 214 13.06 4.48 -6.36
C GLU A 214 12.37 3.53 -7.35
N SER A 215 12.52 3.78 -8.66
CA SER A 215 12.14 2.83 -9.71
C SER A 215 13.40 2.20 -10.29
N PRO A 216 13.47 0.87 -10.39
CA PRO A 216 14.66 0.19 -10.93
C PRO A 216 14.82 0.39 -12.45
N THR A 217 13.74 0.77 -13.16
CA THR A 217 13.74 1.00 -14.61
C THR A 217 13.15 2.35 -14.98
N ASP A 218 13.58 2.88 -16.10
CA ASP A 218 12.98 4.03 -16.75
C ASP A 218 11.70 3.66 -17.52
N ARG A 219 11.07 4.65 -18.16
CA ARG A 219 9.83 4.45 -18.94
C ARG A 219 9.99 3.50 -20.15
N ASN A 220 11.22 3.27 -20.59
CA ASN A 220 11.55 2.40 -21.71
C ASN A 220 11.99 1.00 -21.25
N GLY A 221 11.91 0.71 -19.94
CA GLY A 221 12.34 -0.58 -19.36
C GLY A 221 13.86 -0.70 -19.18
N LYS A 222 14.65 0.36 -19.42
CA LYS A 222 16.10 0.35 -19.23
C LYS A 222 16.41 0.48 -17.73
N ILE A 223 17.35 -0.32 -17.24
CA ILE A 223 17.80 -0.29 -15.84
C ILE A 223 18.40 1.08 -15.52
N ILE A 224 17.88 1.71 -14.46
CA ILE A 224 18.44 2.96 -13.94
C ILE A 224 19.68 2.62 -13.11
N PRO A 225 20.85 3.21 -13.44
CA PRO A 225 22.08 2.92 -12.72
C PRO A 225 22.02 3.42 -11.27
N VAL A 226 22.70 2.70 -10.39
CA VAL A 226 22.91 3.11 -9.00
C VAL A 226 23.84 4.31 -8.97
N GLU A 227 23.55 5.30 -8.14
CA GLU A 227 24.33 6.54 -8.06
C GLU A 227 25.27 6.53 -6.86
N LEU A 228 26.42 7.15 -7.05
CA LEU A 228 27.38 7.46 -6.01
C LEU A 228 27.62 8.98 -5.97
N HIS A 229 27.37 9.58 -4.84
CA HIS A 229 27.60 11.01 -4.66
C HIS A 229 29.01 11.26 -4.16
N VAL A 230 29.85 11.89 -5.00
CA VAL A 230 31.27 12.11 -4.73
C VAL A 230 31.69 13.53 -5.11
N LYS A 231 32.70 14.07 -4.44
CA LYS A 231 33.33 15.32 -4.82
C LYS A 231 34.31 15.08 -5.97
N LEU A 232 34.44 16.05 -6.86
CA LEU A 232 35.28 15.91 -8.05
C LEU A 232 36.71 15.43 -7.71
N HIS A 233 37.33 16.02 -6.67
CA HIS A 233 38.71 15.67 -6.28
C HIS A 233 38.84 14.24 -5.72
N GLU A 234 37.75 13.62 -5.23
CA GLU A 234 37.73 12.23 -4.78
C GLU A 234 37.78 11.26 -5.96
N CYS A 235 37.21 11.65 -7.12
CA CYS A 235 37.21 10.80 -8.32
C CYS A 235 38.63 10.54 -8.87
N PHE A 236 39.57 11.50 -8.70
CA PHE A 236 40.94 11.33 -9.16
C PHE A 236 41.76 10.28 -8.37
N ARG A 237 41.22 9.75 -7.29
CA ARG A 237 41.86 8.70 -6.48
C ARG A 237 41.49 7.28 -6.94
N LEU A 238 40.64 7.17 -7.94
CA LEU A 238 40.19 5.89 -8.45
C LEU A 238 41.04 5.42 -9.62
N ASP A 239 41.58 4.22 -9.52
CA ASP A 239 42.24 3.56 -10.64
C ASP A 239 41.26 2.96 -11.64
N LYS A 240 40.09 2.54 -11.16
CA LYS A 240 39.03 1.96 -11.98
C LYS A 240 37.67 2.48 -11.55
N HIS A 241 36.76 2.60 -12.52
CA HIS A 241 35.38 2.96 -12.27
C HIS A 241 34.67 1.85 -11.48
N PRO A 242 33.93 2.16 -10.38
CA PRO A 242 33.27 1.13 -9.58
C PRO A 242 32.14 0.47 -10.35
N VAL A 243 32.11 -0.86 -10.20
CA VAL A 243 31.10 -1.75 -10.79
C VAL A 243 30.47 -2.53 -9.66
N ILE A 244 29.15 -2.68 -9.73
CA ILE A 244 28.38 -3.55 -8.82
C ILE A 244 27.69 -4.64 -9.62
N CYS A 245 27.31 -5.72 -8.97
CA CYS A 245 26.64 -6.83 -9.61
C CYS A 245 27.39 -7.30 -10.88
N GLU A 246 28.75 -7.37 -10.81
CA GLU A 246 29.70 -7.83 -11.84
C GLU A 246 29.75 -6.97 -13.13
N ARG A 247 28.68 -6.30 -13.52
CA ARG A 247 28.56 -5.61 -14.83
C ARG A 247 27.92 -4.24 -14.83
N HIS A 248 27.34 -3.79 -13.71
CA HIS A 248 26.63 -2.52 -13.67
C HIS A 248 27.55 -1.40 -13.18
N ILE A 249 27.83 -0.47 -14.08
CA ILE A 249 28.66 0.71 -13.77
C ILE A 249 27.85 1.64 -12.86
N VAL A 250 28.49 2.06 -11.75
CA VAL A 250 27.91 3.01 -10.80
C VAL A 250 28.02 4.42 -11.41
N ARG A 251 26.92 5.15 -11.49
CA ARG A 251 26.90 6.52 -11.99
C ARG A 251 27.41 7.49 -10.94
N PHE A 252 28.39 8.33 -11.27
CA PHE A 252 28.82 9.40 -10.38
C PHE A 252 27.88 10.60 -10.46
N LYS A 253 27.46 11.09 -9.30
CA LYS A 253 26.81 12.37 -9.13
C LYS A 253 27.78 13.31 -8.41
N LEU A 254 28.33 14.23 -9.17
CA LEU A 254 29.35 15.11 -8.65
C LEU A 254 28.76 16.13 -7.66
N LEU A 255 29.50 16.36 -6.59
CA LEU A 255 29.15 17.33 -5.56
C LEU A 255 30.20 18.46 -5.55
N THR A 256 29.76 19.68 -5.30
CA THR A 256 30.64 20.78 -4.95
C THR A 256 31.35 20.52 -3.62
N PRO A 257 32.44 21.23 -3.27
CA PRO A 257 33.04 21.13 -1.94
C PRO A 257 32.08 21.37 -0.78
N LYS A 258 30.99 22.13 -1.00
CA LYS A 258 29.93 22.40 -0.02
C LYS A 258 28.77 21.37 -0.09
N ASN A 259 28.98 20.21 -0.71
CA ASN A 259 28.00 19.11 -0.86
C ASN A 259 26.72 19.49 -1.64
N LYS A 260 26.76 20.52 -2.50
CA LYS A 260 25.65 20.77 -3.42
C LYS A 260 25.84 19.94 -4.69
N LYS A 261 24.74 19.42 -5.25
CA LYS A 261 24.76 18.70 -6.54
C LYS A 261 25.20 19.63 -7.64
N ILE A 262 26.05 19.14 -8.54
CA ILE A 262 26.44 19.86 -9.77
C ILE A 262 25.53 19.27 -10.86
N ASP A 263 24.63 20.09 -11.36
CA ASP A 263 23.85 19.74 -12.55
C ASP A 263 24.70 20.15 -13.77
N PHE A 264 25.11 19.17 -14.57
CA PHE A 264 25.66 19.44 -15.87
C PHE A 264 24.48 19.75 -16.79
N CYS A 265 24.41 20.95 -17.32
CA CYS A 265 23.56 21.21 -18.47
C CYS A 265 24.15 20.41 -19.64
N ASP A 266 23.34 19.52 -20.23
CA ASP A 266 23.64 18.83 -21.47
C ASP A 266 23.77 19.84 -22.63
#